data_d50d2f7250b14ca420c6e3d3d409504c
#
_entry.id   d50d2f7250b14ca420c6e3d3d409504c
#
_cell.length_a   1.000
_cell.length_b   1.000
_cell.length_c   1.000
_cell.angle_alpha   90.00
_cell.angle_beta   90.00
_cell.angle_gamma   90.00
#
_symmetry.space_group_name_H-M   'P 1'
#
loop_
_entity.id
_entity.type
_entity.pdbx_description
1 polymer ?
#
loop_
_entity_poly.entity_id
_entity_poly.type
_entity_poly.pdbx_seq_one_letter_code
_entity_poly.pdbx_strand_id
1 'polypeptide(L)'
;MRIIIPMAGMGKRMRPHTLVTPKPLIEFAGKPMVHHIVEELAKTCHEPIEEIAFIIGRFGEQAEKSLIAVAEKLGAKGSIYYQDEPLGTAHAVLCAKESLKGKVIVGFADTLFKGNFELDESMDSVIWVQQVADPRAFGVVKLNSENLITDFVEKPQEFVSDLAIIGIYYFKDGENLRNELQYLIDNDLKEKGEYQITNALENMQRKGLRFAPGKVAEWLDCGNKNATVETHSRWLQLNPHTNTIGEGMHSENSVIVQPCFIGNNVKLSHAVVGPNVSIADGTRITNSVVQNSIIQKNTSIRNSVIDNAMIGSHVEVNASMKSFSLGDYSVATVE
;
A
#
# COMPACT_ATOMS: atom_id res chain seq x y z
N MET A 1 19.20 -11.38 4.01
CA MET A 1 17.72 -11.30 3.84
C MET A 1 17.39 -10.82 2.43
N ARG A 2 16.34 -11.35 1.79
CA ARG A 2 15.78 -10.83 0.53
C ARG A 2 14.34 -10.40 0.73
N ILE A 3 13.91 -9.34 0.04
CA ILE A 3 12.54 -8.83 0.10
C ILE A 3 11.91 -8.99 -1.29
N ILE A 4 10.73 -9.57 -1.35
CA ILE A 4 9.98 -9.84 -2.57
C ILE A 4 8.71 -9.01 -2.55
N ILE A 5 8.50 -8.17 -3.56
CA ILE A 5 7.38 -7.22 -3.61
C ILE A 5 6.50 -7.53 -4.83
N PRO A 6 5.46 -8.38 -4.68
CA PRO A 6 4.48 -8.57 -5.74
C PRO A 6 3.61 -7.32 -5.90
N MET A 7 3.63 -6.71 -7.09
CA MET A 7 2.94 -5.44 -7.35
C MET A 7 2.41 -5.30 -8.79
N ALA A 8 2.31 -6.40 -9.52
CA ALA A 8 1.84 -6.39 -10.92
C ALA A 8 0.33 -6.19 -11.05
N GLY A 9 -0.42 -6.22 -9.96
CA GLY A 9 -1.88 -6.11 -9.98
C GLY A 9 -2.39 -4.80 -10.60
N MET A 10 -3.46 -4.89 -11.39
CA MET A 10 -4.03 -3.75 -12.14
C MET A 10 -4.72 -2.68 -11.29
N GLY A 11 -4.90 -2.89 -9.99
CA GLY A 11 -5.53 -1.92 -9.08
C GLY A 11 -6.94 -1.48 -9.50
N LYS A 12 -7.77 -2.36 -10.05
CA LYS A 12 -9.10 -2.03 -10.63
C LYS A 12 -10.02 -1.26 -9.67
N ARG A 13 -9.94 -1.55 -8.36
CA ARG A 13 -10.74 -0.87 -7.32
C ARG A 13 -10.33 0.59 -7.06
N MET A 14 -9.17 1.01 -7.61
CA MET A 14 -8.63 2.37 -7.51
C MET A 14 -8.90 3.22 -8.76
N ARG A 15 -9.60 2.67 -9.77
CA ARG A 15 -9.99 3.48 -10.94
C ARG A 15 -10.84 4.68 -10.54
N PRO A 16 -10.65 5.85 -11.20
CA PRO A 16 -9.86 6.09 -12.42
C PRO A 16 -8.36 6.30 -12.21
N HIS A 17 -7.85 6.42 -10.98
CA HIS A 17 -6.45 6.76 -10.69
C HIS A 17 -5.45 5.75 -11.28
N THR A 18 -5.84 4.48 -11.35
CA THR A 18 -5.00 3.39 -11.87
C THR A 18 -5.17 3.12 -13.36
N LEU A 19 -5.78 4.03 -14.11
CA LEU A 19 -5.82 3.95 -15.58
C LEU A 19 -4.46 4.32 -16.21
N VAL A 20 -3.72 5.21 -15.57
CA VAL A 20 -2.42 5.71 -16.05
C VAL A 20 -1.28 5.34 -15.10
N THR A 21 -1.50 5.46 -13.79
CA THR A 21 -0.48 5.21 -12.77
C THR A 21 -0.76 3.88 -12.07
N PRO A 22 0.16 2.90 -12.12
CA PRO A 22 0.02 1.68 -11.32
C PRO A 22 -0.21 1.98 -9.83
N LYS A 23 -1.11 1.25 -9.19
CA LYS A 23 -1.52 1.48 -7.80
C LYS A 23 -0.33 1.70 -6.83
N PRO A 24 0.71 0.86 -6.84
CA PRO A 24 1.83 1.02 -5.92
C PRO A 24 2.68 2.27 -6.16
N LEU A 25 2.52 2.91 -7.32
CA LEU A 25 3.23 4.13 -7.71
C LEU A 25 2.41 5.41 -7.45
N ILE A 26 1.20 5.31 -6.94
CA ILE A 26 0.43 6.48 -6.49
C ILE A 26 1.19 7.10 -5.32
N GLU A 27 1.43 8.41 -5.42
CA GLU A 27 2.20 9.16 -4.43
C GLU A 27 1.30 9.72 -3.32
N PHE A 28 1.78 9.65 -2.09
CA PHE A 28 1.32 10.47 -0.96
C PHE A 28 2.46 10.71 0.02
N ALA A 29 2.37 11.74 0.83
CA ALA A 29 3.44 12.13 1.75
C ALA A 29 4.83 12.16 1.06
N GLY A 30 4.89 12.65 -0.19
CA GLY A 30 6.11 12.94 -0.94
C GLY A 30 6.74 11.81 -1.71
N LYS A 31 6.18 10.59 -1.72
CA LYS A 31 6.75 9.47 -2.47
C LYS A 31 5.72 8.38 -2.80
N PRO A 32 6.04 7.49 -3.77
CA PRO A 32 5.20 6.36 -4.11
C PRO A 32 4.89 5.46 -2.92
N MET A 33 3.67 4.90 -2.89
CA MET A 33 3.22 3.97 -1.85
C MET A 33 4.21 2.83 -1.60
N VAL A 34 4.72 2.21 -2.66
CA VAL A 34 5.67 1.09 -2.56
C VAL A 34 6.98 1.50 -1.87
N HIS A 35 7.43 2.77 -1.98
CA HIS A 35 8.62 3.23 -1.28
C HIS A 35 8.40 3.24 0.24
N HIS A 36 7.21 3.67 0.70
CA HIS A 36 6.85 3.59 2.12
C HIS A 36 6.86 2.15 2.62
N ILE A 37 6.28 1.22 1.85
CA ILE A 37 6.22 -0.21 2.20
C ILE A 37 7.62 -0.81 2.32
N VAL A 38 8.47 -0.59 1.31
CA VAL A 38 9.82 -1.14 1.28
C VAL A 38 10.68 -0.57 2.42
N GLU A 39 10.57 0.73 2.71
CA GLU A 39 11.28 1.36 3.82
C GLU A 39 10.80 0.84 5.20
N GLU A 40 9.51 0.57 5.38
CA GLU A 40 9.01 -0.03 6.62
C GLU A 40 9.45 -1.50 6.75
N LEU A 41 9.38 -2.30 5.67
CA LEU A 41 9.89 -3.68 5.67
C LEU A 41 11.40 -3.72 5.97
N ALA A 42 12.17 -2.80 5.39
CA ALA A 42 13.61 -2.75 5.66
C ALA A 42 13.95 -2.49 7.13
N LYS A 43 13.15 -1.70 7.84
CA LYS A 43 13.32 -1.45 9.28
C LYS A 43 13.11 -2.70 10.14
N THR A 44 12.38 -3.69 9.64
CA THR A 44 12.08 -4.94 10.35
C THR A 44 13.18 -5.99 10.19
N CYS A 45 14.09 -5.79 9.24
CA CYS A 45 15.18 -6.71 8.99
C CYS A 45 16.34 -6.44 9.97
N HIS A 46 16.71 -7.44 10.76
CA HIS A 46 17.85 -7.36 11.70
C HIS A 46 19.19 -7.70 11.05
N GLU A 47 19.17 -8.13 9.80
CA GLU A 47 20.35 -8.45 9.00
C GLU A 47 20.35 -7.65 7.67
N PRO A 48 21.52 -7.50 7.00
CA PRO A 48 21.59 -6.78 5.74
C PRO A 48 20.64 -7.34 4.68
N ILE A 49 19.98 -6.43 3.97
CA ILE A 49 19.14 -6.79 2.84
C ILE A 49 20.04 -6.93 1.61
N GLU A 50 20.11 -8.14 1.06
CA GLU A 50 20.93 -8.43 -0.12
C GLU A 50 20.24 -7.95 -1.40
N GLU A 51 18.91 -8.15 -1.48
CA GLU A 51 18.13 -7.91 -2.68
C GLU A 51 16.70 -7.51 -2.33
N ILE A 52 16.15 -6.56 -3.11
CA ILE A 52 14.73 -6.25 -3.15
C ILE A 52 14.24 -6.54 -4.57
N ALA A 53 13.40 -7.56 -4.71
CA ALA A 53 12.86 -8.04 -5.98
C ALA A 53 11.44 -7.52 -6.16
N PHE A 54 11.21 -6.71 -7.18
CA PHE A 54 9.89 -6.17 -7.52
C PHE A 54 9.28 -6.97 -8.67
N ILE A 55 8.10 -7.51 -8.46
CA ILE A 55 7.34 -8.20 -9.52
C ILE A 55 6.27 -7.23 -10.02
N ILE A 56 6.47 -6.74 -11.22
CA ILE A 56 5.66 -5.68 -11.83
C ILE A 56 4.92 -6.15 -13.09
N GLY A 57 3.95 -5.37 -13.55
CA GLY A 57 3.47 -5.40 -14.92
C GLY A 57 4.37 -4.59 -15.85
N ARG A 58 3.92 -4.27 -17.05
CA ARG A 58 4.66 -3.43 -18.00
C ARG A 58 4.50 -1.94 -17.63
N PHE A 59 5.14 -1.52 -16.52
CA PHE A 59 5.01 -0.17 -15.95
C PHE A 59 5.90 0.88 -16.63
N GLY A 60 6.87 0.44 -17.45
CA GLY A 60 7.81 1.31 -18.16
C GLY A 60 9.08 1.67 -17.37
N GLU A 61 10.07 2.11 -18.11
CA GLU A 61 11.46 2.31 -17.64
C GLU A 61 11.57 3.29 -16.46
N GLN A 62 10.75 4.33 -16.44
CA GLN A 62 10.74 5.31 -15.34
C GLN A 62 10.35 4.66 -13.99
N ALA A 63 9.35 3.79 -14.01
CA ALA A 63 8.93 3.05 -12.82
C ALA A 63 10.01 2.10 -12.34
N GLU A 64 10.62 1.35 -13.27
CA GLU A 64 11.71 0.41 -12.98
C GLU A 64 12.91 1.13 -12.34
N LYS A 65 13.35 2.26 -12.91
CA LYS A 65 14.42 3.08 -12.34
C LYS A 65 14.10 3.57 -10.92
N SER A 66 12.86 3.99 -10.68
CA SER A 66 12.42 4.43 -9.34
C SER A 66 12.45 3.30 -8.33
N LEU A 67 12.05 2.09 -8.72
CA LEU A 67 12.07 0.90 -7.85
C LEU A 67 13.50 0.44 -7.56
N ILE A 68 14.38 0.43 -8.54
CA ILE A 68 15.80 0.11 -8.34
C ILE A 68 16.44 1.14 -7.40
N ALA A 69 16.17 2.42 -7.62
CA ALA A 69 16.75 3.50 -6.81
C ALA A 69 16.36 3.41 -5.32
N VAL A 70 15.10 3.01 -5.00
CA VAL A 70 14.72 2.84 -3.58
C VAL A 70 15.43 1.65 -2.94
N ALA A 71 15.67 0.56 -3.67
CA ALA A 71 16.43 -0.58 -3.18
C ALA A 71 17.89 -0.20 -2.90
N GLU A 72 18.55 0.49 -3.86
CA GLU A 72 19.93 0.96 -3.73
C GLU A 72 20.11 1.94 -2.57
N LYS A 73 19.14 2.83 -2.35
CA LYS A 73 19.11 3.75 -1.20
C LYS A 73 19.10 3.01 0.14
N LEU A 74 18.54 1.81 0.19
CA LEU A 74 18.52 0.93 1.35
C LEU A 74 19.73 -0.01 1.43
N GLY A 75 20.70 0.15 0.53
CA GLY A 75 21.92 -0.66 0.47
C GLY A 75 21.72 -2.05 -0.15
N ALA A 76 20.60 -2.29 -0.81
CA ALA A 76 20.24 -3.56 -1.42
C ALA A 76 20.32 -3.52 -2.95
N LYS A 77 20.52 -4.67 -3.59
CA LYS A 77 20.36 -4.80 -5.04
C LYS A 77 18.87 -4.71 -5.40
N GLY A 78 18.48 -3.83 -6.33
CA GLY A 78 17.16 -3.81 -6.94
C GLY A 78 17.06 -4.77 -8.11
N SER A 79 16.04 -5.63 -8.15
CA SER A 79 15.77 -6.55 -9.27
C SER A 79 14.33 -6.42 -9.73
N ILE A 80 14.11 -6.43 -11.05
CA ILE A 80 12.78 -6.33 -11.66
C ILE A 80 12.43 -7.67 -12.30
N TYR A 81 11.23 -8.14 -11.99
CA TYR A 81 10.60 -9.32 -12.59
C TYR A 81 9.23 -8.93 -13.14
N TYR A 82 8.76 -9.67 -14.14
CA TYR A 82 7.48 -9.37 -14.78
C TYR A 82 6.46 -10.48 -14.55
N GLN A 83 5.26 -10.08 -14.14
CA GLN A 83 4.07 -10.93 -14.21
C GLN A 83 3.21 -10.44 -15.38
N ASP A 84 3.37 -11.05 -16.55
CA ASP A 84 2.62 -10.66 -17.74
C ASP A 84 1.16 -11.17 -17.70
N GLU A 85 0.92 -12.33 -17.07
CA GLU A 85 -0.41 -12.91 -16.90
C GLU A 85 -0.84 -12.88 -15.43
N PRO A 86 -2.02 -12.35 -15.10
CA PRO A 86 -2.51 -12.23 -13.72
C PRO A 86 -3.08 -13.56 -13.20
N LEU A 87 -2.22 -14.58 -13.05
CA LEU A 87 -2.62 -15.93 -12.66
C LEU A 87 -2.75 -16.15 -11.15
N GLY A 88 -2.62 -15.09 -10.34
CA GLY A 88 -2.79 -15.16 -8.89
C GLY A 88 -1.52 -14.80 -8.12
N THR A 89 -1.66 -14.81 -6.78
CA THR A 89 -0.62 -14.34 -5.83
C THR A 89 0.59 -15.28 -5.76
N ALA A 90 0.37 -16.59 -5.82
CA ALA A 90 1.45 -17.59 -5.88
C ALA A 90 2.28 -17.44 -7.15
N HIS A 91 1.62 -17.27 -8.31
CA HIS A 91 2.30 -17.03 -9.58
C HIS A 91 3.10 -15.72 -9.55
N ALA A 92 2.54 -14.65 -8.97
CA ALA A 92 3.26 -13.39 -8.83
C ALA A 92 4.59 -13.57 -8.09
N VAL A 93 4.57 -14.22 -6.92
CA VAL A 93 5.79 -14.48 -6.13
C VAL A 93 6.77 -15.37 -6.91
N LEU A 94 6.29 -16.40 -7.60
CA LEU A 94 7.12 -17.32 -8.37
C LEU A 94 7.80 -16.65 -9.58
N CYS A 95 7.26 -15.57 -10.14
CA CYS A 95 7.95 -14.80 -11.18
C CYS A 95 9.35 -14.35 -10.73
N ALA A 96 9.58 -14.16 -9.42
CA ALA A 96 10.88 -13.83 -8.85
C ALA A 96 11.63 -15.08 -8.34
N LYS A 97 11.46 -16.26 -8.96
CA LYS A 97 12.03 -17.53 -8.49
C LYS A 97 13.55 -17.51 -8.26
N GLU A 98 14.28 -16.70 -9.00
CA GLU A 98 15.72 -16.57 -8.84
C GLU A 98 16.13 -15.83 -7.56
N SER A 99 15.21 -15.01 -6.99
CA SER A 99 15.38 -14.28 -5.73
C SER A 99 14.81 -15.04 -4.53
N LEU A 100 14.09 -16.14 -4.73
CA LEU A 100 13.55 -17.00 -3.65
C LEU A 100 14.64 -17.93 -3.11
N LYS A 101 15.57 -17.38 -2.32
CA LYS A 101 16.76 -18.08 -1.77
C LYS A 101 17.05 -17.61 -0.35
N GLY A 102 17.33 -18.57 0.53
CA GLY A 102 17.62 -18.31 1.95
C GLY A 102 16.44 -17.64 2.64
N LYS A 103 16.70 -16.71 3.56
CA LYS A 103 15.64 -15.99 4.27
C LYS A 103 14.97 -14.95 3.37
N VAL A 104 13.64 -15.01 3.29
CA VAL A 104 12.83 -14.17 2.39
C VAL A 104 11.69 -13.52 3.16
N ILE A 105 11.46 -12.23 2.93
CA ILE A 105 10.21 -11.55 3.28
C ILE A 105 9.43 -11.28 1.99
N VAL A 106 8.18 -11.71 1.92
CA VAL A 106 7.23 -11.34 0.86
C VAL A 106 6.30 -10.27 1.42
N GLY A 107 6.21 -9.11 0.76
CA GLY A 107 5.33 -8.01 1.14
C GLY A 107 4.51 -7.53 -0.05
N PHE A 108 3.17 -7.61 0.03
CA PHE A 108 2.30 -7.10 -1.03
C PHE A 108 2.24 -5.58 -1.00
N ALA A 109 2.32 -4.96 -2.18
CA ALA A 109 2.50 -3.53 -2.36
C ALA A 109 1.22 -2.67 -2.13
N ASP A 110 0.21 -3.22 -1.49
CA ASP A 110 -1.00 -2.51 -1.07
C ASP A 110 -1.24 -2.56 0.45
N THR A 111 -0.23 -3.03 1.17
CA THR A 111 -0.25 -3.17 2.63
C THR A 111 0.81 -2.27 3.24
N LEU A 112 0.39 -1.18 3.85
CA LEU A 112 1.21 -0.40 4.77
C LEU A 112 0.98 -0.85 6.20
N PHE A 113 1.94 -0.63 7.06
CA PHE A 113 1.84 -1.01 8.46
C PHE A 113 2.75 -0.11 9.32
N LYS A 114 2.50 -0.13 10.61
CA LYS A 114 3.37 0.45 11.64
C LYS A 114 3.59 -0.57 12.76
N GLY A 115 4.78 -0.59 13.29
CA GLY A 115 5.16 -1.40 14.44
C GLY A 115 6.58 -1.91 14.34
N ASN A 116 7.15 -2.25 15.48
CA ASN A 116 8.39 -2.99 15.53
C ASN A 116 8.02 -4.46 15.36
N PHE A 117 8.45 -5.07 14.27
CA PHE A 117 8.38 -6.51 14.13
C PHE A 117 9.51 -7.14 14.96
N GLU A 118 9.15 -7.98 15.88
CA GLU A 118 10.11 -8.96 16.36
C GLU A 118 9.94 -10.19 15.46
N LEU A 119 10.93 -10.40 14.60
CA LEU A 119 10.99 -11.58 13.75
C LEU A 119 11.48 -12.76 14.59
N ASP A 120 10.60 -13.72 14.87
CA ASP A 120 11.01 -14.98 15.49
C ASP A 120 11.67 -15.90 14.47
N GLU A 121 12.97 -15.80 14.34
CA GLU A 121 13.79 -16.62 13.43
C GLU A 121 13.89 -18.10 13.85
N SER A 122 13.35 -18.49 15.00
CA SER A 122 13.24 -19.90 15.41
C SER A 122 12.13 -20.64 14.65
N MET A 123 11.16 -19.89 14.11
CA MET A 123 10.07 -20.43 13.30
C MET A 123 10.49 -20.65 11.84
N ASP A 124 9.83 -21.60 11.18
CA ASP A 124 10.05 -21.85 9.75
C ASP A 124 9.44 -20.73 8.91
N SER A 125 8.35 -20.13 9.39
CA SER A 125 7.69 -19.00 8.77
C SER A 125 6.93 -18.16 9.80
N VAL A 126 6.78 -16.85 9.51
CA VAL A 126 5.91 -15.92 10.26
C VAL A 126 4.95 -15.26 9.27
N ILE A 127 3.67 -15.30 9.59
CA ILE A 127 2.61 -14.68 8.78
C ILE A 127 1.98 -13.56 9.59
N TRP A 128 2.06 -12.33 9.11
CA TRP A 128 1.47 -11.20 9.82
C TRP A 128 -0.03 -11.16 9.62
N VAL A 129 -0.72 -11.03 10.75
CA VAL A 129 -2.18 -11.06 10.82
C VAL A 129 -2.72 -9.89 11.63
N GLN A 130 -3.93 -9.46 11.32
CA GLN A 130 -4.68 -8.44 12.04
C GLN A 130 -6.10 -8.93 12.28
N GLN A 131 -6.63 -8.68 13.47
CA GLN A 131 -8.04 -8.93 13.75
C GLN A 131 -8.91 -7.89 13.03
N VAL A 132 -9.89 -8.35 12.27
CA VAL A 132 -10.80 -7.51 11.47
C VAL A 132 -12.26 -7.84 11.76
N ALA A 133 -13.13 -6.85 11.62
CA ALA A 133 -14.57 -7.03 11.82
C ALA A 133 -15.22 -7.86 10.69
N ASP A 134 -14.75 -7.73 9.45
CA ASP A 134 -15.23 -8.49 8.29
C ASP A 134 -14.07 -9.15 7.56
N PRO A 135 -13.84 -10.47 7.76
CA PRO A 135 -12.72 -11.18 7.18
C PRO A 135 -12.94 -11.65 5.73
N ARG A 136 -14.14 -11.52 5.16
CA ARG A 136 -14.54 -12.13 3.88
C ARG A 136 -13.70 -11.70 2.67
N ALA A 137 -13.05 -10.54 2.75
CA ALA A 137 -12.20 -10.02 1.67
C ALA A 137 -10.75 -10.52 1.71
N PHE A 138 -10.36 -11.25 2.76
CA PHE A 138 -8.96 -11.60 3.07
C PHE A 138 -8.78 -13.12 3.20
N GLY A 139 -7.54 -13.57 3.05
CA GLY A 139 -7.15 -14.85 3.61
C GLY A 139 -7.14 -14.78 5.14
N VAL A 140 -7.59 -15.81 5.81
CA VAL A 140 -7.62 -15.88 7.28
C VAL A 140 -6.87 -17.09 7.80
N VAL A 141 -6.46 -17.03 9.07
CA VAL A 141 -5.78 -18.13 9.74
C VAL A 141 -6.53 -18.59 10.99
N LYS A 142 -6.39 -19.88 11.35
CA LYS A 142 -6.73 -20.38 12.69
C LYS A 142 -5.45 -20.66 13.47
N LEU A 143 -5.56 -20.58 14.81
CA LEU A 143 -4.45 -20.86 15.72
C LEU A 143 -4.81 -22.03 16.64
N ASN A 144 -3.80 -22.79 17.05
CA ASN A 144 -3.91 -23.79 18.11
C ASN A 144 -3.63 -23.16 19.49
N SER A 145 -3.67 -24.00 20.53
CA SER A 145 -3.38 -23.60 21.92
C SER A 145 -1.95 -23.12 22.15
N GLU A 146 -1.01 -23.46 21.26
CA GLU A 146 0.39 -23.03 21.28
C GLU A 146 0.64 -21.75 20.47
N ASN A 147 -0.45 -21.09 20.02
CA ASN A 147 -0.40 -19.90 19.17
C ASN A 147 0.32 -20.13 17.83
N LEU A 148 0.26 -21.36 17.29
CA LEU A 148 0.73 -21.68 15.95
C LEU A 148 -0.42 -21.73 14.95
N ILE A 149 -0.18 -21.33 13.71
CA ILE A 149 -1.18 -21.36 12.65
C ILE A 149 -1.42 -22.83 12.23
N THR A 150 -2.70 -23.21 12.23
CA THR A 150 -3.14 -24.56 11.86
C THR A 150 -3.89 -24.62 10.54
N ASP A 151 -4.47 -23.53 10.10
CA ASP A 151 -5.27 -23.48 8.88
C ASP A 151 -5.09 -22.13 8.17
N PHE A 152 -5.11 -22.19 6.84
CA PHE A 152 -5.18 -21.05 5.96
C PHE A 152 -6.45 -21.15 5.10
N VAL A 153 -7.29 -20.12 5.08
CA VAL A 153 -8.53 -20.15 4.28
C VAL A 153 -8.65 -18.87 3.47
N GLU A 154 -8.66 -19.01 2.14
CA GLU A 154 -8.74 -17.87 1.21
C GLU A 154 -10.18 -17.36 1.09
N LYS A 155 -10.42 -16.11 1.50
CA LYS A 155 -11.70 -15.40 1.37
C LYS A 155 -12.92 -16.26 1.73
N PRO A 156 -13.04 -16.65 3.00
CA PRO A 156 -14.10 -17.55 3.44
C PRO A 156 -15.49 -16.96 3.19
N GLN A 157 -16.43 -17.77 2.73
CA GLN A 157 -17.83 -17.34 2.55
C GLN A 157 -18.59 -17.34 3.90
N GLU A 158 -18.23 -18.28 4.78
CA GLU A 158 -18.73 -18.36 6.15
C GLU A 158 -17.65 -17.91 7.13
N PHE A 159 -18.05 -17.51 8.33
CA PHE A 159 -17.10 -17.11 9.35
C PHE A 159 -16.21 -18.29 9.77
N VAL A 160 -14.92 -18.15 9.59
CA VAL A 160 -13.89 -19.14 9.95
C VAL A 160 -13.01 -18.61 11.08
N SER A 161 -12.54 -17.37 10.93
CA SER A 161 -11.67 -16.64 11.86
C SER A 161 -11.71 -15.16 11.50
N ASP A 162 -11.48 -14.30 12.46
CA ASP A 162 -11.33 -12.86 12.29
C ASP A 162 -9.87 -12.42 12.14
N LEU A 163 -8.92 -13.37 12.15
CA LEU A 163 -7.49 -13.10 11.96
C LEU A 163 -7.15 -13.07 10.46
N ALA A 164 -7.22 -11.89 9.87
CA ALA A 164 -6.90 -11.67 8.46
C ALA A 164 -5.40 -11.60 8.22
N ILE A 165 -4.93 -12.24 7.17
CA ILE A 165 -3.55 -12.12 6.66
C ILE A 165 -3.39 -10.75 6.04
N ILE A 166 -2.40 -9.97 6.49
CA ILE A 166 -2.19 -8.60 6.01
C ILE A 166 -1.29 -8.49 4.77
N GLY A 167 -0.85 -9.62 4.22
CA GLY A 167 -0.01 -9.63 3.02
C GLY A 167 1.49 -9.47 3.28
N ILE A 168 1.95 -9.77 4.50
CA ILE A 168 3.37 -9.81 4.85
C ILE A 168 3.68 -11.21 5.38
N TYR A 169 4.78 -11.79 4.88
CA TYR A 169 5.19 -13.17 5.15
C TYR A 169 6.71 -13.24 5.29
N TYR A 170 7.19 -13.95 6.28
CA TYR A 170 8.58 -14.34 6.38
C TYR A 170 8.73 -15.83 6.17
N PHE A 171 9.74 -16.23 5.43
CA PHE A 171 10.13 -17.61 5.21
C PHE A 171 11.62 -17.75 5.51
N LYS A 172 11.96 -18.71 6.35
CA LYS A 172 13.35 -19.07 6.68
C LYS A 172 14.07 -19.70 5.49
N ASP A 173 13.31 -20.41 4.65
CA ASP A 173 13.78 -21.17 3.48
C ASP A 173 12.97 -20.74 2.23
N GLY A 174 13.54 -19.81 1.46
CA GLY A 174 12.94 -19.30 0.22
C GLY A 174 12.94 -20.34 -0.89
N GLU A 175 13.88 -21.29 -0.89
CA GLU A 175 13.92 -22.41 -1.84
C GLU A 175 12.74 -23.35 -1.62
N ASN A 176 12.38 -23.61 -0.36
CA ASN A 176 11.19 -24.41 -0.04
C ASN A 176 9.93 -23.69 -0.52
N LEU A 177 9.77 -22.39 -0.23
CA LEU A 177 8.66 -21.60 -0.77
C LEU A 177 8.58 -21.68 -2.29
N ARG A 178 9.70 -21.48 -2.99
CA ARG A 178 9.77 -21.58 -4.46
C ARG A 178 9.26 -22.92 -4.96
N ASN A 179 9.69 -24.01 -4.33
CA ASN A 179 9.31 -25.38 -4.73
C ASN A 179 7.80 -25.61 -4.53
N GLU A 180 7.20 -25.10 -3.45
CA GLU A 180 5.75 -25.22 -3.22
C GLU A 180 4.94 -24.36 -4.18
N LEU A 181 5.40 -23.14 -4.49
CA LEU A 181 4.77 -22.31 -5.51
C LEU A 181 4.83 -22.94 -6.90
N GLN A 182 5.98 -23.54 -7.27
CA GLN A 182 6.14 -24.27 -8.53
C GLN A 182 5.23 -25.50 -8.57
N TYR A 183 5.12 -26.25 -7.46
CA TYR A 183 4.24 -27.40 -7.35
C TYR A 183 2.77 -27.07 -7.64
N LEU A 184 2.27 -25.90 -7.15
CA LEU A 184 0.90 -25.46 -7.46
C LEU A 184 0.69 -25.27 -8.97
N ILE A 185 1.66 -24.70 -9.65
CA ILE A 185 1.56 -24.42 -11.10
C ILE A 185 1.68 -25.70 -11.91
N ASP A 186 2.65 -26.56 -11.59
CA ASP A 186 2.89 -27.82 -12.32
C ASP A 186 1.71 -28.79 -12.22
N ASN A 187 0.92 -28.72 -11.13
CA ASN A 187 -0.25 -29.54 -10.91
C ASN A 187 -1.59 -28.82 -11.16
N ASP A 188 -1.57 -27.59 -11.70
CA ASP A 188 -2.72 -26.71 -11.96
C ASP A 188 -3.67 -26.56 -10.76
N LEU A 189 -3.11 -26.42 -9.54
CA LEU A 189 -3.87 -26.29 -8.30
C LEU A 189 -4.32 -24.85 -8.08
N LYS A 190 -5.48 -24.52 -8.56
CA LYS A 190 -6.12 -23.19 -8.45
C LYS A 190 -7.24 -23.18 -7.43
N GLU A 191 -7.40 -22.05 -6.75
CA GLU A 191 -8.56 -21.75 -5.96
C GLU A 191 -9.23 -20.48 -6.53
N LYS A 192 -10.54 -20.56 -6.79
CA LYS A 192 -11.32 -19.47 -7.43
C LYS A 192 -10.72 -19.00 -8.77
N GLY A 193 -10.06 -19.92 -9.49
CA GLY A 193 -9.46 -19.66 -10.81
C GLY A 193 -8.05 -19.07 -10.77
N GLU A 194 -7.44 -18.87 -9.60
CA GLU A 194 -6.12 -18.30 -9.43
C GLU A 194 -5.22 -19.21 -8.58
N TYR A 195 -3.90 -19.14 -8.79
CA TYR A 195 -2.92 -19.76 -7.90
C TYR A 195 -2.73 -18.89 -6.67
N GLN A 196 -3.26 -19.31 -5.52
CA GLN A 196 -3.20 -18.55 -4.28
C GLN A 196 -1.96 -18.93 -3.46
N ILE A 197 -1.32 -17.92 -2.85
CA ILE A 197 -0.17 -18.18 -1.96
C ILE A 197 -0.59 -19.01 -0.74
N THR A 198 -1.83 -18.84 -0.26
CA THR A 198 -2.40 -19.58 0.87
C THR A 198 -2.39 -21.09 0.62
N ASN A 199 -2.58 -21.56 -0.61
CA ASN A 199 -2.49 -22.99 -0.94
C ASN A 199 -1.05 -23.53 -0.82
N ALA A 200 -0.04 -22.70 -1.14
CA ALA A 200 1.35 -23.10 -0.89
C ALA A 200 1.65 -23.19 0.61
N LEU A 201 1.13 -22.23 1.41
CA LEU A 201 1.29 -22.25 2.87
C LEU A 201 0.65 -23.49 3.49
N GLU A 202 -0.55 -23.89 3.05
CA GLU A 202 -1.18 -25.14 3.48
C GLU A 202 -0.32 -26.37 3.17
N ASN A 203 0.25 -26.44 1.96
CA ASN A 203 1.11 -27.56 1.58
C ASN A 203 2.36 -27.61 2.45
N MET A 204 3.01 -26.47 2.70
CA MET A 204 4.18 -26.38 3.58
C MET A 204 3.83 -26.84 5.00
N GLN A 205 2.69 -26.42 5.53
CA GLN A 205 2.21 -26.81 6.86
C GLN A 205 1.92 -28.32 6.94
N ARG A 206 1.24 -28.90 5.94
CA ARG A 206 1.00 -30.35 5.86
C ARG A 206 2.30 -31.17 5.79
N LYS A 207 3.40 -30.57 5.32
CA LYS A 207 4.74 -31.13 5.31
C LYS A 207 5.50 -30.94 6.62
N GLY A 208 4.84 -30.35 7.65
CA GLY A 208 5.36 -30.22 9.00
C GLY A 208 6.07 -28.91 9.31
N LEU A 209 6.03 -27.89 8.42
CA LEU A 209 6.58 -26.57 8.73
C LEU A 209 5.69 -25.84 9.74
N ARG A 210 6.33 -25.13 10.67
CA ARG A 210 5.68 -24.39 11.73
C ARG A 210 5.52 -22.93 11.34
N PHE A 211 4.29 -22.44 11.46
CA PHE A 211 3.92 -21.07 11.14
C PHE A 211 3.48 -20.33 12.40
N ALA A 212 4.13 -19.23 12.73
CA ALA A 212 3.72 -18.34 13.80
C ALA A 212 2.95 -17.13 13.26
N PRO A 213 1.93 -16.63 13.99
CA PRO A 213 1.30 -15.36 13.66
C PRO A 213 2.20 -14.19 14.09
N GLY A 214 2.53 -13.31 13.17
CA GLY A 214 3.13 -12.01 13.46
C GLY A 214 2.05 -10.96 13.74
N LYS A 215 2.38 -9.92 14.51
CA LYS A 215 1.49 -8.79 14.81
C LYS A 215 2.11 -7.48 14.36
N VAL A 216 1.27 -6.53 13.97
CA VAL A 216 1.62 -5.14 13.71
C VAL A 216 0.92 -4.24 14.72
N ALA A 217 1.47 -3.06 15.01
CA ALA A 217 0.77 -2.09 15.83
C ALA A 217 -0.43 -1.51 15.10
N GLU A 218 -0.26 -1.22 13.81
CA GLU A 218 -1.34 -0.76 12.93
C GLU A 218 -1.18 -1.35 11.53
N TRP A 219 -2.27 -1.84 10.98
CA TRP A 219 -2.40 -2.20 9.58
C TRP A 219 -3.15 -1.10 8.83
N LEU A 220 -2.57 -0.67 7.73
CA LEU A 220 -3.00 0.47 6.92
C LEU A 220 -3.25 -0.01 5.50
N ASP A 221 -4.48 -0.45 5.22
CA ASP A 221 -4.88 -0.97 3.90
C ASP A 221 -4.96 0.15 2.85
N CYS A 222 -4.51 -0.16 1.66
CA CYS A 222 -4.63 0.72 0.49
C CYS A 222 -5.46 0.06 -0.64
N GLY A 223 -6.34 -0.87 -0.32
CA GLY A 223 -7.08 -1.70 -1.29
C GLY A 223 -8.05 -0.94 -2.20
N ASN A 224 -8.55 0.22 -1.78
CA ASN A 224 -9.48 1.07 -2.53
C ASN A 224 -9.28 2.55 -2.19
N LYS A 225 -10.00 3.45 -2.87
CA LYS A 225 -9.88 4.90 -2.69
C LYS A 225 -10.08 5.35 -1.25
N ASN A 226 -11.14 4.91 -0.59
CA ASN A 226 -11.47 5.36 0.77
C ASN A 226 -10.43 4.86 1.78
N ALA A 227 -10.09 3.58 1.72
CA ALA A 227 -9.02 3.00 2.54
C ALA A 227 -7.68 3.71 2.32
N THR A 228 -7.35 4.07 1.06
CA THR A 228 -6.11 4.81 0.76
C THR A 228 -6.08 6.21 1.36
N VAL A 229 -7.20 6.95 1.34
CA VAL A 229 -7.29 8.29 1.96
C VAL A 229 -7.21 8.19 3.48
N GLU A 230 -7.85 7.19 4.08
CA GLU A 230 -7.78 6.93 5.52
C GLU A 230 -6.35 6.55 5.93
N THR A 231 -5.74 5.61 5.22
CA THR A 231 -4.34 5.22 5.39
C THR A 231 -3.40 6.42 5.28
N HIS A 232 -3.57 7.25 4.26
CA HIS A 232 -2.77 8.46 4.08
C HIS A 232 -2.91 9.41 5.28
N SER A 233 -4.14 9.67 5.73
CA SER A 233 -4.40 10.53 6.88
C SER A 233 -3.71 9.99 8.13
N ARG A 234 -3.83 8.70 8.37
CA ARG A 234 -3.18 8.03 9.50
C ARG A 234 -1.66 8.00 9.37
N TRP A 235 -1.15 7.80 8.15
CA TRP A 235 0.28 7.82 7.86
C TRP A 235 0.93 9.16 8.21
N LEU A 236 0.32 10.28 7.84
CA LEU A 236 0.82 11.62 8.18
C LEU A 236 0.87 11.84 9.70
N GLN A 237 -0.13 11.35 10.45
CA GLN A 237 -0.18 11.43 11.91
C GLN A 237 0.94 10.60 12.57
N LEU A 238 1.16 9.38 12.08
CA LEU A 238 2.17 8.45 12.62
C LEU A 238 3.60 8.79 12.21
N ASN A 239 3.77 9.59 11.15
CA ASN A 239 5.07 9.97 10.61
C ASN A 239 5.24 11.49 10.52
N PRO A 240 5.33 12.22 11.64
CA PRO A 240 5.40 13.70 11.63
C PRO A 240 6.56 14.26 10.80
N HIS A 241 7.63 13.49 10.62
CA HIS A 241 8.78 13.88 9.79
C HIS A 241 8.45 13.97 8.28
N THR A 242 7.32 13.41 7.84
CA THR A 242 6.84 13.54 6.45
C THR A 242 5.99 14.79 6.24
N ASN A 243 5.61 15.50 7.32
CA ASN A 243 4.81 16.73 7.26
C ASN A 243 5.71 17.91 6.91
N THR A 244 6.08 18.02 5.64
CA THR A 244 7.06 18.99 5.15
C THR A 244 6.44 19.96 4.17
N ILE A 245 7.09 21.12 4.01
CA ILE A 245 6.76 22.12 2.99
C ILE A 245 7.94 22.18 2.03
N GLY A 246 7.65 21.95 0.75
CA GLY A 246 8.65 21.89 -0.31
C GLY A 246 9.21 23.27 -0.71
N GLU A 247 10.28 23.23 -1.47
CA GLU A 247 10.94 24.42 -1.99
C GLU A 247 10.04 25.17 -3.00
N GLY A 248 10.17 26.51 -3.05
CA GLY A 248 9.41 27.34 -3.99
C GLY A 248 7.90 27.38 -3.72
N MET A 249 7.44 26.88 -2.57
CA MET A 249 6.04 27.04 -2.16
C MET A 249 5.72 28.50 -1.92
N HIS A 250 4.59 28.95 -2.45
CA HIS A 250 4.08 30.30 -2.26
C HIS A 250 2.70 30.26 -1.59
N SER A 251 2.53 31.03 -0.53
CA SER A 251 1.27 31.13 0.23
C SER A 251 0.85 32.59 0.40
N GLU A 252 -0.31 32.92 -0.13
CA GLU A 252 -0.93 34.24 -0.01
C GLU A 252 -2.28 34.10 0.67
N ASN A 253 -2.49 34.81 1.79
CA ASN A 253 -3.76 34.82 2.55
C ASN A 253 -4.32 33.40 2.77
N SER A 254 -3.45 32.44 3.10
CA SER A 254 -3.82 31.04 3.22
C SER A 254 -3.36 30.43 4.54
N VAL A 255 -4.04 29.38 4.98
CA VAL A 255 -3.75 28.67 6.23
C VAL A 255 -3.46 27.21 5.93
N ILE A 256 -2.40 26.68 6.53
CA ILE A 256 -2.08 25.25 6.50
C ILE A 256 -2.30 24.66 7.90
N VAL A 257 -3.22 23.70 8.00
CA VAL A 257 -3.54 22.99 9.24
C VAL A 257 -2.85 21.61 9.20
N GLN A 258 -1.89 21.40 10.09
CA GLN A 258 -1.15 20.13 10.15
C GLN A 258 -2.02 18.96 10.65
N PRO A 259 -1.70 17.68 10.31
CA PRO A 259 -0.54 17.24 9.50
C PRO A 259 -0.78 17.40 7.98
N CYS A 260 0.23 17.90 7.27
CA CYS A 260 0.20 18.07 5.81
C CYS A 260 1.58 17.83 5.19
N PHE A 261 1.58 17.23 4.00
CA PHE A 261 2.72 17.25 3.08
C PHE A 261 2.42 18.24 1.93
N ILE A 262 3.32 19.19 1.72
CA ILE A 262 3.23 20.16 0.61
C ILE A 262 4.49 20.02 -0.24
N GLY A 263 4.30 19.68 -1.50
CA GLY A 263 5.38 19.51 -2.48
C GLY A 263 6.00 20.82 -2.94
N ASN A 264 6.95 20.69 -3.89
CA ASN A 264 7.69 21.82 -4.43
C ASN A 264 6.81 22.68 -5.37
N ASN A 265 7.08 23.99 -5.40
CA ASN A 265 6.41 24.95 -6.29
C ASN A 265 4.88 24.97 -6.18
N VAL A 266 4.32 24.54 -5.04
CA VAL A 266 2.89 24.63 -4.75
C VAL A 266 2.51 26.10 -4.54
N LYS A 267 1.34 26.51 -5.05
CA LYS A 267 0.81 27.87 -4.89
C LYS A 267 -0.55 27.83 -4.19
N LEU A 268 -0.64 28.47 -3.04
CA LEU A 268 -1.87 28.63 -2.27
C LEU A 268 -2.27 30.11 -2.27
N SER A 269 -3.51 30.41 -2.63
CA SER A 269 -4.04 31.78 -2.57
C SER A 269 -5.47 31.75 -2.03
N HIS A 270 -5.71 32.45 -0.91
CA HIS A 270 -7.01 32.47 -0.23
C HIS A 270 -7.55 31.08 0.06
N ALA A 271 -6.70 30.19 0.57
CA ALA A 271 -7.01 28.77 0.75
C ALA A 271 -6.80 28.31 2.20
N VAL A 272 -7.57 27.31 2.59
CA VAL A 272 -7.34 26.52 3.81
C VAL A 272 -7.00 25.11 3.40
N VAL A 273 -5.83 24.63 3.80
CA VAL A 273 -5.32 23.30 3.46
C VAL A 273 -5.05 22.51 4.73
N GLY A 274 -5.61 21.34 4.82
CA GLY A 274 -5.46 20.45 5.98
C GLY A 274 -6.69 20.44 6.90
N PRO A 275 -6.67 19.56 7.93
CA PRO A 275 -5.60 18.60 8.19
C PRO A 275 -5.61 17.42 7.22
N ASN A 276 -4.58 16.57 7.34
CA ASN A 276 -4.43 15.29 6.61
C ASN A 276 -4.45 15.49 5.08
N VAL A 277 -3.61 16.36 4.55
CA VAL A 277 -3.54 16.62 3.10
C VAL A 277 -2.13 16.39 2.59
N SER A 278 -2.02 15.68 1.45
CA SER A 278 -0.81 15.66 0.64
C SER A 278 -1.07 16.40 -0.67
N ILE A 279 -0.26 17.41 -0.96
CA ILE A 279 -0.27 18.15 -2.22
C ILE A 279 1.06 17.92 -2.93
N ALA A 280 1.01 17.33 -4.11
CA ALA A 280 2.22 17.10 -4.91
C ALA A 280 2.65 18.36 -5.68
N ASP A 281 3.85 18.28 -6.25
CA ASP A 281 4.56 19.39 -6.89
C ASP A 281 3.74 20.15 -7.93
N GLY A 282 3.95 21.46 -8.02
CA GLY A 282 3.38 22.34 -9.05
C GLY A 282 1.89 22.60 -8.97
N THR A 283 1.21 22.08 -7.96
CA THR A 283 -0.24 22.23 -7.76
C THR A 283 -0.61 23.63 -7.30
N ARG A 284 -1.80 24.11 -7.71
CA ARG A 284 -2.36 25.43 -7.36
C ARG A 284 -3.72 25.28 -6.72
N ILE A 285 -3.92 25.94 -5.58
CA ILE A 285 -5.20 25.95 -4.86
C ILE A 285 -5.59 27.41 -4.59
N THR A 286 -6.77 27.81 -5.07
CA THR A 286 -7.24 29.19 -4.97
C THR A 286 -8.68 29.22 -4.46
N ASN A 287 -9.00 30.12 -3.52
CA ASN A 287 -10.35 30.32 -2.96
C ASN A 287 -11.00 28.99 -2.53
N SER A 288 -10.26 28.11 -1.86
CA SER A 288 -10.71 26.72 -1.63
C SER A 288 -10.34 26.21 -0.25
N VAL A 289 -11.10 25.23 0.22
CA VAL A 289 -10.82 24.48 1.43
C VAL A 289 -10.56 23.02 1.01
N VAL A 290 -9.43 22.46 1.43
CA VAL A 290 -9.05 21.07 1.13
C VAL A 290 -8.63 20.38 2.41
N GLN A 291 -9.27 19.26 2.75
CA GLN A 291 -8.94 18.44 3.91
C GLN A 291 -9.01 16.94 3.58
N ASN A 292 -8.35 16.11 4.38
CA ASN A 292 -8.36 14.62 4.27
C ASN A 292 -8.19 14.13 2.83
N SER A 293 -7.20 14.67 2.08
CA SER A 293 -7.16 14.47 0.63
C SER A 293 -5.74 14.29 0.08
N ILE A 294 -5.65 13.58 -1.03
CA ILE A 294 -4.42 13.35 -1.78
C ILE A 294 -4.56 14.05 -3.13
N ILE A 295 -3.72 15.07 -3.39
CA ILE A 295 -3.73 15.85 -4.64
C ILE A 295 -2.42 15.60 -5.37
N GLN A 296 -2.52 15.08 -6.58
CA GLN A 296 -1.36 14.77 -7.42
C GLN A 296 -0.82 15.99 -8.15
N LYS A 297 0.32 15.81 -8.87
CA LYS A 297 1.13 16.87 -9.48
C LYS A 297 0.37 17.74 -10.48
N ASN A 298 0.76 19.02 -10.54
CA ASN A 298 0.31 19.99 -11.56
C ASN A 298 -1.22 20.14 -11.65
N THR A 299 -1.91 19.97 -10.53
CA THR A 299 -3.37 20.09 -10.45
C THR A 299 -3.79 21.51 -10.08
N SER A 300 -4.92 21.98 -10.57
CA SER A 300 -5.49 23.29 -10.27
C SER A 300 -6.86 23.13 -9.62
N ILE A 301 -7.04 23.67 -8.42
CA ILE A 301 -8.30 23.62 -7.65
C ILE A 301 -8.73 25.07 -7.37
N ARG A 302 -9.96 25.40 -7.74
CA ARG A 302 -10.52 26.75 -7.53
C ARG A 302 -11.94 26.69 -7.01
N ASN A 303 -12.29 27.65 -6.12
CA ASN A 303 -13.64 27.88 -5.65
C ASN A 303 -14.35 26.64 -5.10
N SER A 304 -13.61 25.74 -4.41
CA SER A 304 -14.08 24.41 -4.05
C SER A 304 -13.88 24.12 -2.57
N VAL A 305 -14.79 23.31 -2.01
CA VAL A 305 -14.59 22.66 -0.71
C VAL A 305 -14.43 21.17 -0.99
N ILE A 306 -13.30 20.62 -0.62
CA ILE A 306 -12.88 19.24 -0.92
C ILE A 306 -12.54 18.51 0.37
N ASP A 307 -13.17 17.37 0.56
CA ASP A 307 -12.95 16.46 1.68
C ASP A 307 -12.94 14.99 1.19
N ASN A 308 -12.14 14.17 1.83
CA ASN A 308 -12.03 12.74 1.55
C ASN A 308 -11.84 12.44 0.05
N ALA A 309 -10.87 13.12 -0.58
CA ALA A 309 -10.68 13.03 -2.03
C ALA A 309 -9.30 12.50 -2.43
N MET A 310 -9.27 11.85 -3.59
CA MET A 310 -8.05 11.63 -4.37
C MET A 310 -8.23 12.34 -5.71
N ILE A 311 -7.29 13.21 -6.06
CA ILE A 311 -7.31 13.97 -7.32
C ILE A 311 -6.02 13.67 -8.06
N GLY A 312 -6.15 13.22 -9.31
CA GLY A 312 -5.03 12.83 -10.17
C GLY A 312 -4.16 14.02 -10.59
N SER A 313 -3.10 13.72 -11.34
CA SER A 313 -2.21 14.76 -11.90
C SER A 313 -2.87 15.48 -13.09
N HIS A 314 -2.52 16.77 -13.26
CA HIS A 314 -3.01 17.62 -14.35
C HIS A 314 -4.54 17.77 -14.40
N VAL A 315 -5.20 17.66 -13.25
CA VAL A 315 -6.65 17.83 -13.13
C VAL A 315 -6.98 19.31 -12.86
N GLU A 316 -8.04 19.79 -13.46
CA GLU A 316 -8.62 21.10 -13.17
C GLU A 316 -9.98 20.91 -12.48
N VAL A 317 -10.12 21.45 -11.26
CA VAL A 317 -11.36 21.52 -10.51
C VAL A 317 -11.74 22.98 -10.35
N ASN A 318 -12.91 23.37 -10.82
CA ASN A 318 -13.42 24.73 -10.66
C ASN A 318 -14.92 24.68 -10.40
N ALA A 319 -15.33 24.94 -9.14
CA ALA A 319 -16.73 25.04 -8.76
C ALA A 319 -17.22 26.49 -8.88
N SER A 320 -18.52 26.67 -9.10
CA SER A 320 -19.13 28.00 -9.06
C SER A 320 -19.43 28.38 -7.60
N MET A 321 -18.96 29.54 -7.15
CA MET A 321 -19.42 30.11 -5.88
C MET A 321 -20.84 30.64 -6.06
N LYS A 322 -21.75 30.32 -5.12
CA LYS A 322 -23.13 30.82 -5.13
C LYS A 322 -23.23 32.04 -4.23
N SER A 323 -23.94 33.07 -4.70
CA SER A 323 -24.27 34.29 -3.91
C SER A 323 -25.73 34.16 -3.46
N PHE A 324 -25.95 34.44 -2.16
CA PHE A 324 -27.29 34.40 -1.58
C PHE A 324 -27.62 35.73 -0.95
N SER A 325 -28.90 36.06 -1.00
CA SER A 325 -29.53 37.07 -0.16
C SER A 325 -30.72 36.42 0.52
N LEU A 326 -30.57 36.05 1.78
CA LEU A 326 -31.57 35.31 2.54
C LEU A 326 -32.00 36.18 3.74
N GLY A 327 -33.33 36.27 3.97
CA GLY A 327 -33.87 36.93 5.16
C GLY A 327 -33.90 36.00 6.38
N ASP A 328 -34.38 36.54 7.49
CA ASP A 328 -34.53 35.77 8.73
C ASP A 328 -35.41 34.53 8.53
N TYR A 329 -35.08 33.43 9.20
CA TYR A 329 -35.76 32.13 9.13
C TYR A 329 -35.77 31.47 7.76
N SER A 330 -34.96 31.92 6.79
CA SER A 330 -34.83 31.28 5.50
C SER A 330 -34.08 29.93 5.60
N VAL A 331 -34.49 28.96 4.79
CA VAL A 331 -33.75 27.70 4.60
C VAL A 331 -33.36 27.61 3.14
N ALA A 332 -32.09 27.41 2.86
CA ALA A 332 -31.59 27.20 1.51
C ALA A 332 -30.82 25.86 1.44
N THR A 333 -31.25 24.97 0.54
CA THR A 333 -30.52 23.73 0.20
C THR A 333 -29.78 23.96 -1.11
N VAL A 334 -28.51 23.60 -1.15
CA VAL A 334 -27.66 23.73 -2.34
C VAL A 334 -27.24 22.32 -2.75
N GLU A 335 -27.71 21.87 -3.91
CA GLU A 335 -27.28 20.64 -4.57
C GLU A 335 -26.05 20.89 -5.45
#